data_92b048a116d631a2bd7f92ddf5a21dd0
#
_entry.id   92b048a116d631a2bd7f92ddf5a21dd0
#
_cell.length_a   1.000
_cell.length_b   1.000
_cell.length_c   1.000
_cell.angle_alpha   90.00
_cell.angle_beta   90.00
_cell.angle_gamma   90.00
#
_symmetry.space_group_name_H-M   'P 1'
#
loop_
_entity.id
_entity.type
_entity.pdbx_description
1 polymer ?
#
loop_
_entity_poly.entity_id
_entity_poly.type
_entity_poly.pdbx_seq_one_letter_code
_entity_poly.pdbx_strand_id
1 'polypeptide(L)'
;MLTTNITLAEKYDYLSDKFKKAFTFLRETDLASLPIGRTEIDGDEVYASVQSYTTMTVEECAFESHLEYFDVQYVVEGEECFGYEPVKNLTPSMDYDAERDLIFYLSLIHI
;
A
#
# COMPACT_ATOMS: atom_id res chain seq x y z
N MET A 1 10.12 1.92 -4.39
CA MET A 1 8.73 2.15 -4.88
C MET A 1 8.69 1.95 -6.38
N LEU A 2 7.61 1.36 -6.87
CA LEU A 2 7.36 1.18 -8.30
C LEU A 2 6.00 1.78 -8.61
N THR A 3 5.93 2.57 -9.67
CA THR A 3 4.69 3.23 -10.09
C THR A 3 4.38 2.84 -11.54
N THR A 4 3.15 2.40 -11.79
CA THR A 4 2.74 2.00 -13.13
C THR A 4 1.22 2.15 -13.30
N ASN A 5 0.77 1.99 -14.53
CA ASN A 5 -0.65 1.89 -14.86
C ASN A 5 -1.08 0.43 -14.76
N ILE A 6 -2.32 0.18 -14.34
CA ILE A 6 -2.84 -1.20 -14.18
C ILE A 6 -2.80 -1.98 -15.49
N THR A 7 -2.94 -1.33 -16.64
CA THR A 7 -2.85 -1.99 -17.95
C THR A 7 -1.45 -2.51 -18.27
N LEU A 8 -0.43 -1.98 -17.57
CA LEU A 8 0.97 -2.37 -17.73
C LEU A 8 1.47 -3.24 -16.57
N ALA A 9 0.67 -3.41 -15.52
CA ALA A 9 1.08 -4.11 -14.31
C ALA A 9 1.46 -5.57 -14.56
N GLU A 10 0.90 -6.22 -15.57
CA GLU A 10 1.23 -7.60 -15.91
C GLU A 10 2.72 -7.80 -16.23
N LYS A 11 3.43 -6.75 -16.63
CA LYS A 11 4.88 -6.80 -16.85
C LYS A 11 5.67 -7.11 -15.59
N TYR A 12 5.03 -6.94 -14.42
CA TYR A 12 5.63 -7.17 -13.10
C TYR A 12 5.14 -8.46 -12.44
N ASP A 13 4.35 -9.27 -13.14
CA ASP A 13 3.87 -10.57 -12.65
C ASP A 13 5.03 -11.51 -12.27
N TYR A 14 6.20 -11.31 -12.89
CA TYR A 14 7.38 -12.12 -12.62
C TYR A 14 7.99 -11.90 -11.22
N LEU A 15 7.61 -10.83 -10.52
CA LEU A 15 8.16 -10.54 -9.20
C LEU A 15 7.84 -11.64 -8.19
N SER A 16 6.61 -12.13 -8.20
CA SER A 16 6.22 -13.33 -7.46
C SER A 16 4.77 -13.73 -7.81
N ASP A 17 4.38 -14.95 -7.43
CA ASP A 17 2.99 -15.39 -7.60
C ASP A 17 2.01 -14.52 -6.82
N LYS A 18 2.40 -14.01 -5.67
CA LYS A 18 1.56 -13.10 -4.86
C LYS A 18 1.27 -11.81 -5.59
N PHE A 19 2.27 -11.20 -6.21
CA PHE A 19 2.08 -9.99 -7.05
C PHE A 19 1.18 -10.29 -8.23
N LYS A 20 1.37 -11.42 -8.90
CA LYS A 20 0.51 -11.83 -10.01
C LYS A 20 -0.94 -11.95 -9.58
N LYS A 21 -1.21 -12.59 -8.43
CA LYS A 21 -2.57 -12.71 -7.88
C LYS A 21 -3.18 -11.34 -7.58
N ALA A 22 -2.41 -10.45 -6.97
CA ALA A 22 -2.86 -9.10 -6.67
C ALA A 22 -3.21 -8.31 -7.95
N PHE A 23 -2.32 -8.33 -8.93
CA PHE A 23 -2.55 -7.62 -10.19
C PHE A 23 -3.72 -8.19 -11.00
N THR A 24 -3.86 -9.51 -11.02
CA THR A 24 -4.99 -10.18 -11.67
C THR A 24 -6.31 -9.78 -11.02
N PHE A 25 -6.35 -9.76 -9.69
CA PHE A 25 -7.52 -9.29 -8.94
C PHE A 25 -7.89 -7.85 -9.31
N LEU A 26 -6.90 -6.95 -9.37
CA LEU A 26 -7.15 -5.56 -9.72
C LEU A 26 -7.67 -5.40 -11.15
N ARG A 27 -7.18 -6.19 -12.09
CA ARG A 27 -7.60 -6.12 -13.50
C ARG A 27 -8.97 -6.73 -13.74
N GLU A 28 -9.34 -7.79 -13.03
CA GLU A 28 -10.52 -8.60 -13.32
C GLU A 28 -11.72 -8.34 -12.42
N THR A 29 -11.55 -7.55 -11.36
CA THR A 29 -12.59 -7.27 -10.37
C THR A 29 -13.22 -5.90 -10.60
N ASP A 30 -14.55 -5.81 -10.46
CA ASP A 30 -15.25 -4.53 -10.37
C ASP A 30 -14.97 -3.89 -9.02
N LEU A 31 -13.88 -3.13 -8.95
CA LEU A 31 -13.35 -2.58 -7.71
C LEU A 31 -14.31 -1.58 -7.06
N ALA A 32 -15.06 -0.83 -7.87
CA ALA A 32 -16.01 0.16 -7.35
C ALA A 32 -17.18 -0.48 -6.59
N SER A 33 -17.47 -1.76 -6.85
CA SER A 33 -18.55 -2.50 -6.17
C SER A 33 -18.11 -3.19 -4.89
N LEU A 34 -16.81 -3.21 -4.58
CA LEU A 34 -16.31 -3.86 -3.36
C LEU A 34 -16.74 -3.10 -2.11
N PRO A 35 -17.13 -3.83 -1.05
CA PRO A 35 -17.42 -3.20 0.23
C PRO A 35 -16.15 -2.66 0.89
N ILE A 36 -16.31 -1.63 1.73
CA ILE A 36 -15.22 -1.16 2.59
C ILE A 36 -14.81 -2.31 3.51
N GLY A 37 -13.51 -2.49 3.68
CA GLY A 37 -12.94 -3.52 4.53
C GLY A 37 -12.12 -4.54 3.75
N ARG A 38 -11.93 -5.71 4.36
CA ARG A 38 -11.05 -6.74 3.83
C ARG A 38 -11.77 -7.65 2.83
N THR A 39 -11.13 -7.88 1.70
CA THR A 39 -11.50 -8.90 0.71
C THR A 39 -10.31 -9.84 0.54
N GLU A 40 -10.49 -11.12 0.81
CA GLU A 40 -9.41 -12.11 0.63
C GLU A 40 -9.25 -12.45 -0.85
N ILE A 41 -7.99 -12.54 -1.28
CA ILE A 41 -7.61 -12.97 -2.64
C ILE A 41 -6.99 -14.36 -2.54
N ASP A 42 -6.09 -14.57 -1.59
CA ASP A 42 -5.46 -15.85 -1.26
C ASP A 42 -5.25 -15.90 0.27
N GLY A 43 -6.34 -16.04 1.01
CA GLY A 43 -6.33 -16.08 2.47
C GLY A 43 -5.60 -14.88 3.07
N ASP A 44 -4.65 -15.17 3.96
CA ASP A 44 -3.80 -14.15 4.59
C ASP A 44 -2.55 -13.81 3.76
N GLU A 45 -2.27 -14.58 2.71
CA GLU A 45 -1.09 -14.37 1.87
C GLU A 45 -1.25 -13.17 0.93
N VAL A 46 -2.46 -13.00 0.38
CA VAL A 46 -2.82 -11.88 -0.49
C VAL A 46 -4.24 -11.45 -0.16
N TYR A 47 -4.41 -10.21 0.22
CA TYR A 47 -5.74 -9.66 0.49
C TYR A 47 -5.80 -8.19 0.12
N ALA A 48 -7.00 -7.70 -0.13
CA ALA A 48 -7.27 -6.29 -0.39
C ALA A 48 -7.92 -5.65 0.82
N SER A 49 -7.51 -4.43 1.15
CA SER A 49 -8.16 -3.58 2.13
C SER A 49 -8.77 -2.38 1.41
N VAL A 50 -10.08 -2.35 1.31
CA VAL A 50 -10.80 -1.27 0.64
C VAL A 50 -11.07 -0.16 1.63
N GLN A 51 -10.61 1.04 1.32
CA GLN A 51 -10.71 2.20 2.20
C GLN A 51 -11.31 3.39 1.46
N SER A 52 -12.00 4.23 2.21
CA SER A 52 -12.49 5.51 1.73
C SER A 52 -12.17 6.57 2.79
N TYR A 53 -11.43 7.59 2.42
CA TYR A 53 -11.00 8.64 3.34
C TYR A 53 -10.72 9.95 2.60
N THR A 54 -10.66 11.02 3.37
CA THR A 54 -10.15 12.30 2.89
C THR A 54 -8.63 12.33 3.08
N THR A 55 -7.90 12.70 2.03
CA THR A 55 -6.43 12.77 2.10
C THR A 55 -5.98 13.79 3.14
N MET A 56 -4.84 13.50 3.76
CA MET A 56 -4.23 14.36 4.77
C MET A 56 -3.23 15.32 4.14
N THR A 57 -2.94 16.43 4.85
CA THR A 57 -1.86 17.34 4.48
C THR A 57 -0.50 16.69 4.73
N VAL A 58 0.55 17.21 4.09
CA VAL A 58 1.92 16.71 4.28
C VAL A 58 2.33 16.73 5.76
N GLU A 59 1.92 17.77 6.48
CA GLU A 59 2.25 17.95 7.91
C GLU A 59 1.59 16.89 8.80
N GLU A 60 0.45 16.35 8.38
CA GLU A 60 -0.30 15.33 9.13
C GLU A 60 0.17 13.90 8.82
N CYS A 61 0.92 13.71 7.72
CA CYS A 61 1.36 12.41 7.27
C CYS A 61 2.65 11.97 7.96
N ALA A 62 2.81 10.65 8.13
CA ALA A 62 4.05 10.02 8.55
C ALA A 62 4.48 9.00 7.51
N PHE A 63 5.79 8.83 7.35
CA PHE A 63 6.30 7.71 6.58
C PHE A 63 6.11 6.43 7.37
N GLU A 64 5.86 5.33 6.64
CA GLU A 64 5.67 4.02 7.24
C GLU A 64 6.38 2.95 6.43
N SER A 65 6.69 1.83 7.08
CA SER A 65 7.19 0.63 6.42
C SER A 65 6.59 -0.63 7.04
N HIS A 66 6.76 -1.74 6.33
CA HIS A 66 6.25 -3.04 6.72
C HIS A 66 7.38 -4.08 6.64
N LEU A 67 7.29 -5.15 7.44
CA LEU A 67 8.27 -6.24 7.42
C LEU A 67 7.75 -7.52 6.77
N GLU A 68 6.44 -7.79 6.84
CA GLU A 68 5.85 -9.04 6.34
C GLU A 68 5.17 -8.89 4.99
N TYR A 69 4.52 -7.74 4.74
CA TYR A 69 3.73 -7.53 3.54
C TYR A 69 4.33 -6.45 2.65
N PHE A 70 4.12 -6.59 1.36
CA PHE A 70 4.26 -5.50 0.41
C PHE A 70 2.90 -4.86 0.18
N ASP A 71 2.87 -3.55 0.10
CA ASP A 71 1.66 -2.81 -0.25
C ASP A 71 1.60 -2.56 -1.74
N VAL A 72 0.45 -2.90 -2.34
CA VAL A 72 0.07 -2.44 -3.67
C VAL A 72 -1.05 -1.44 -3.48
N GLN A 73 -0.77 -0.17 -3.80
CA GLN A 73 -1.72 0.92 -3.65
C GLN A 73 -2.40 1.19 -4.99
N TYR A 74 -3.73 1.10 -5.01
CA TYR A 74 -4.54 1.37 -6.20
C TYR A 74 -5.63 2.36 -5.86
N VAL A 75 -5.65 3.50 -6.57
CA VAL A 75 -6.68 4.54 -6.40
C VAL A 75 -7.83 4.23 -7.35
N VAL A 76 -8.95 3.78 -6.79
CA VAL A 76 -10.16 3.45 -7.56
C VAL A 76 -10.86 4.73 -8.02
N GLU A 77 -10.96 5.72 -7.12
CA GLU A 77 -11.64 7.00 -7.37
C GLU A 77 -10.95 8.10 -6.57
N GLY A 78 -10.77 9.26 -7.17
CA GLY A 78 -10.13 10.40 -6.55
C GLY A 78 -8.66 10.54 -6.89
N GLU A 79 -7.95 11.31 -6.06
CA GLU A 79 -6.53 11.60 -6.23
C GLU A 79 -5.82 11.50 -4.88
N GLU A 80 -4.59 11.02 -4.90
CA GLU A 80 -3.75 10.93 -3.70
C GLU A 80 -2.28 11.12 -4.06
N CYS A 81 -1.56 11.85 -3.22
CA CYS A 81 -0.12 12.02 -3.33
C CYS A 81 0.58 11.12 -2.32
N PHE A 82 1.59 10.38 -2.78
CA PHE A 82 2.41 9.52 -1.94
C PHE A 82 3.83 10.06 -1.86
N GLY A 83 4.38 10.10 -0.65
CA GLY A 83 5.78 10.40 -0.43
C GLY A 83 6.61 9.12 -0.42
N TYR A 84 7.84 9.21 -0.89
CA TYR A 84 8.80 8.12 -0.83
C TYR A 84 10.13 8.62 -0.29
N GLU A 85 10.69 7.87 0.68
CA GLU A 85 12.02 8.11 1.21
C GLU A 85 12.65 6.78 1.61
N PRO A 86 13.89 6.48 1.23
CA PRO A 86 14.58 5.28 1.69
C PRO A 86 14.67 5.23 3.22
N VAL A 87 14.40 4.05 3.79
CA VAL A 87 14.38 3.84 5.25
C VAL A 87 15.68 4.29 5.92
N LYS A 88 16.82 4.14 5.25
CA LYS A 88 18.13 4.57 5.77
C LYS A 88 18.20 6.06 6.13
N ASN A 89 17.33 6.87 5.54
CA ASN A 89 17.26 8.32 5.76
C ASN A 89 16.20 8.71 6.79
N LEU A 90 15.52 7.73 7.38
CA LEU A 90 14.40 7.95 8.30
C LEU A 90 14.75 7.49 9.70
N THR A 91 14.12 8.11 10.71
CA THR A 91 14.24 7.73 12.10
C THR A 91 12.91 7.18 12.59
N PRO A 92 12.85 5.94 13.12
CA PRO A 92 11.61 5.40 13.66
C PRO A 92 11.08 6.27 14.82
N SER A 93 9.76 6.46 14.84
CA SER A 93 9.07 7.17 15.93
C SER A 93 8.46 6.20 16.94
N MET A 94 8.48 4.89 16.63
CA MET A 94 7.92 3.84 17.48
C MET A 94 8.60 2.50 17.17
N ASP A 95 8.43 1.52 18.07
CA ASP A 95 8.83 0.15 17.80
C ASP A 95 7.89 -0.49 16.78
N TYR A 96 8.39 -1.55 16.11
CA TYR A 96 7.58 -2.32 15.16
C TYR A 96 6.32 -2.90 15.83
N ASP A 97 5.17 -2.62 15.22
CA ASP A 97 3.88 -3.16 15.64
C ASP A 97 3.57 -4.43 14.83
N ALA A 98 3.75 -5.59 15.46
CA ALA A 98 3.58 -6.89 14.79
C ALA A 98 2.12 -7.19 14.42
N GLU A 99 1.14 -6.64 15.13
CA GLU A 99 -0.27 -6.87 14.81
C GLU A 99 -0.67 -6.17 13.52
N ARG A 100 -0.15 -4.97 13.30
CA ARG A 100 -0.45 -4.16 12.11
C ARG A 100 0.62 -4.25 11.03
N ASP A 101 1.73 -4.96 11.30
CA ASP A 101 2.91 -5.00 10.41
C ASP A 101 3.37 -3.59 10.03
N LEU A 102 3.66 -2.76 11.03
CA LEU A 102 3.82 -1.33 10.81
C LEU A 102 4.92 -0.74 11.67
N ILE A 103 5.74 0.12 11.05
CA ILE A 103 6.66 1.03 11.72
C ILE A 103 6.37 2.41 11.18
N PHE A 104 6.10 3.38 12.07
CA PHE A 104 6.05 4.78 11.71
C PHE A 104 7.41 5.45 11.92
N TYR A 105 7.67 6.48 11.13
CA TYR A 105 8.89 7.26 11.17
C TYR A 105 8.60 8.73 11.42
N LEU A 106 9.57 9.43 11.99
CA LEU A 106 9.49 10.87 12.15
C LEU A 106 9.40 11.53 10.77
N SER A 107 8.53 12.52 10.66
CA SER A 107 8.42 13.29 9.42
C SER A 107 9.71 14.09 9.21
N LEU A 108 10.17 14.15 7.95
CA LEU A 108 11.31 14.97 7.56
C LEU A 108 11.10 16.46 7.89
N ILE A 109 9.84 16.89 7.94
CA ILE A 109 9.49 18.28 8.26
C ILE A 109 9.72 18.60 9.74
N HIS A 110 9.77 17.58 10.59
CA HIS A 110 9.89 17.72 12.05
C HIS A 110 11.27 17.34 12.59
N ILE A 111 12.24 17.12 11.72
CA ILE A 111 13.61 16.79 12.09
C ILE A 111 14.45 18.06 12.28
#